data_359b9c0f50cb6f7518aa2213b9146076
#
_entry.id   359b9c0f50cb6f7518aa2213b9146076
#
_cell.length_a   1.000
_cell.length_b   1.000
_cell.length_c   1.000
_cell.angle_alpha   90.00
_cell.angle_beta   90.00
_cell.angle_gamma   90.00
#
_symmetry.space_group_name_H-M   'P 1'
#
loop_
_entity.id
_entity.type
_entity.pdbx_description
1 polymer ?
#
loop_
_entity_poly.entity_id
_entity_poly.type
_entity_poly.pdbx_seq_one_letter_code
_entity_poly.pdbx_strand_id
1 'polypeptide(L)'
;MGHDHDHLPSEIRHEKPLWWALGLTTTFLVVEVVGAFWTNSLALLSDAAHMATDALALMIALVAVRLSRRPPDARRTYGYARLEALGAMINGAMLFVVAAYILWEAIGRFRQPQEIASSGMLVIAAAGLVINLISMRLLQAGSGESLNVKGAYLEVWADMLGSVAVIAGALLIKWTGWKPIDPILAVLIGLWVLPRTYVLMREAINVLLEGVPKGMDVDRVRDSLSGHAAVLDVHDLHVWALASSTPALTAHIVMREGTDADALRRELGGRLHDDFGIEHVTLQIEADHCGEACGGPAPAKGGGHEGHEGHDHGEDAQGHRGHVHR
;
A
#
# COMPACT_ATOMS: atom_id res chain seq x y z
N MET A 1 -6.32 -40.44 6.02
CA MET A 1 -7.44 -39.55 6.36
C MET A 1 -6.96 -38.17 5.96
N GLY A 2 -7.39 -37.70 4.79
CA GLY A 2 -7.04 -36.38 4.29
C GLY A 2 -7.85 -35.33 5.06
N HIS A 3 -7.16 -34.47 5.79
CA HIS A 3 -7.76 -33.22 6.26
C HIS A 3 -7.78 -32.26 5.07
N ASP A 4 -8.91 -32.14 4.42
CA ASP A 4 -9.26 -31.04 3.52
C ASP A 4 -9.32 -29.77 4.40
N HIS A 5 -8.22 -29.08 4.52
CA HIS A 5 -8.21 -27.72 5.05
C HIS A 5 -8.74 -26.80 3.95
N ASP A 6 -10.02 -26.53 4.00
CA ASP A 6 -10.69 -25.54 3.18
C ASP A 6 -10.24 -24.15 3.65
N HIS A 7 -9.03 -23.75 3.27
CA HIS A 7 -8.42 -22.43 3.55
C HIS A 7 -8.95 -21.36 2.58
N LEU A 8 -10.26 -21.41 2.27
CA LEU A 8 -10.90 -20.28 1.63
C LEU A 8 -11.03 -19.16 2.69
N PRO A 9 -10.41 -17.99 2.46
CA PRO A 9 -10.59 -16.86 3.37
C PRO A 9 -12.08 -16.60 3.58
N SER A 10 -12.50 -16.41 4.83
CA SER A 10 -13.89 -16.09 5.24
C SER A 10 -14.48 -14.85 4.54
N GLU A 11 -13.65 -14.12 3.80
CA GLU A 11 -13.94 -12.90 3.04
C GLU A 11 -14.84 -13.11 1.80
N ILE A 12 -15.03 -14.35 1.32
CA ILE A 12 -15.74 -14.64 0.06
C ILE A 12 -17.27 -14.62 0.22
N ARG A 13 -17.78 -14.63 1.46
CA ARG A 13 -19.24 -14.63 1.71
C ARG A 13 -19.97 -13.36 1.25
N HIS A 14 -19.24 -12.25 0.98
CA HIS A 14 -19.81 -10.93 0.70
C HIS A 14 -19.42 -10.35 -0.66
N GLU A 15 -19.10 -11.17 -1.68
CA GLU A 15 -18.78 -10.66 -3.03
C GLU A 15 -19.93 -9.85 -3.66
N LYS A 16 -21.18 -10.28 -3.46
CA LYS A 16 -22.35 -9.61 -4.07
C LYS A 16 -22.51 -8.15 -3.66
N PRO A 17 -22.46 -7.78 -2.37
CA PRO A 17 -22.52 -6.38 -1.93
C PRO A 17 -21.39 -5.52 -2.53
N LEU A 18 -20.17 -6.06 -2.65
CA LEU A 18 -19.03 -5.35 -3.24
C LEU A 18 -19.24 -5.08 -4.74
N TRP A 19 -19.82 -6.04 -5.49
CA TRP A 19 -20.16 -5.84 -6.90
C TRP A 19 -21.26 -4.79 -7.10
N TRP A 20 -22.25 -4.75 -6.20
CA TRP A 20 -23.27 -3.70 -6.23
C TRP A 20 -22.69 -2.33 -5.90
N ALA A 21 -21.84 -2.24 -4.87
CA ALA A 21 -21.13 -1.01 -4.53
C ALA A 21 -20.29 -0.51 -5.72
N LEU A 22 -19.47 -1.37 -6.31
CA LEU A 22 -18.66 -1.03 -7.49
C LEU A 22 -19.54 -0.55 -8.67
N GLY A 23 -20.64 -1.22 -8.94
CA GLY A 23 -21.57 -0.83 -10.01
C GLY A 23 -22.20 0.54 -9.77
N LEU A 24 -22.65 0.82 -8.56
CA LEU A 24 -23.22 2.12 -8.17
C LEU A 24 -22.16 3.22 -8.22
N THR A 25 -21.00 2.99 -7.61
CA THR A 25 -19.89 3.96 -7.60
C THR A 25 -19.40 4.27 -9.02
N THR A 26 -19.21 3.27 -9.87
CA THR A 26 -18.77 3.47 -11.26
C THR A 26 -19.83 4.21 -12.08
N THR A 27 -21.12 3.90 -11.89
CA THR A 27 -22.20 4.59 -12.58
C THR A 27 -22.25 6.06 -12.16
N PHE A 28 -22.15 6.32 -10.87
CA PHE A 28 -22.14 7.68 -10.35
C PHE A 28 -20.89 8.44 -10.78
N LEU A 29 -19.71 7.82 -10.76
CA LEU A 29 -18.47 8.39 -11.28
C LEU A 29 -18.65 8.95 -12.71
N VAL A 30 -19.27 8.18 -13.60
CA VAL A 30 -19.51 8.63 -14.98
C VAL A 30 -20.42 9.87 -14.98
N VAL A 31 -21.49 9.88 -14.19
CA VAL A 31 -22.40 11.03 -14.06
C VAL A 31 -21.65 12.25 -13.53
N GLU A 32 -20.78 12.07 -12.55
CA GLU A 32 -20.03 13.15 -11.92
C GLU A 32 -18.94 13.72 -12.84
N VAL A 33 -18.20 12.88 -13.57
CA VAL A 33 -17.25 13.34 -14.59
C VAL A 33 -17.95 14.17 -15.67
N VAL A 34 -19.04 13.67 -16.23
CA VAL A 34 -19.84 14.41 -17.23
C VAL A 34 -20.37 15.70 -16.63
N GLY A 35 -20.84 15.64 -15.40
CA GLY A 35 -21.35 16.78 -14.67
C GLY A 35 -20.28 17.83 -14.35
N ALA A 36 -19.08 17.42 -13.99
CA ALA A 36 -17.95 18.32 -13.74
C ALA A 36 -17.61 19.16 -14.98
N PHE A 37 -17.56 18.51 -16.15
CA PHE A 37 -17.35 19.21 -17.42
C PHE A 37 -18.52 20.11 -17.80
N TRP A 38 -19.76 19.63 -17.63
CA TRP A 38 -20.96 20.42 -17.96
C TRP A 38 -21.14 21.65 -17.06
N THR A 39 -20.85 21.51 -15.77
CA THR A 39 -20.99 22.61 -14.79
C THR A 39 -19.73 23.47 -14.71
N ASN A 40 -18.63 23.06 -15.35
CA ASN A 40 -17.31 23.67 -15.26
C ASN A 40 -16.81 23.78 -13.80
N SER A 41 -17.10 22.76 -12.97
CA SER A 41 -16.71 22.70 -11.56
C SER A 41 -15.44 21.85 -11.36
N LEU A 42 -14.39 22.46 -10.82
CA LEU A 42 -13.19 21.76 -10.38
C LEU A 42 -13.42 20.94 -9.12
N ALA A 43 -14.32 21.38 -8.24
CA ALA A 43 -14.64 20.62 -7.03
C ALA A 43 -15.28 19.27 -7.38
N LEU A 44 -16.26 19.24 -8.33
CA LEU A 44 -16.81 17.97 -8.85
C LEU A 44 -15.74 17.12 -9.56
N LEU A 45 -14.83 17.74 -10.31
CA LEU A 45 -13.77 17.00 -10.98
C LEU A 45 -12.78 16.38 -9.97
N SER A 46 -12.50 17.07 -8.88
CA SER A 46 -11.63 16.57 -7.80
C SER A 46 -12.29 15.40 -7.04
N ASP A 47 -13.59 15.50 -6.79
CA ASP A 47 -14.40 14.44 -6.17
C ASP A 47 -14.47 13.20 -7.10
N ALA A 48 -14.77 13.40 -8.38
CA ALA A 48 -14.75 12.34 -9.39
C ALA A 48 -13.39 11.65 -9.50
N ALA A 49 -12.28 12.39 -9.40
CA ALA A 49 -10.95 11.81 -9.41
C ALA A 49 -10.69 10.92 -8.18
N HIS A 50 -11.17 11.29 -7.00
CA HIS A 50 -11.16 10.47 -5.80
C HIS A 50 -11.97 9.19 -6.00
N MET A 51 -13.21 9.30 -6.41
CA MET A 51 -14.09 8.15 -6.69
C MET A 51 -13.54 7.22 -7.77
N ALA A 52 -12.86 7.76 -8.80
CA ALA A 52 -12.20 6.95 -9.83
C ALA A 52 -11.10 6.08 -9.22
N THR A 53 -10.34 6.61 -8.26
CA THR A 53 -9.31 5.88 -7.52
C THR A 53 -9.89 4.74 -6.73
N ASP A 54 -11.00 4.98 -6.03
CA ASP A 54 -11.64 3.98 -5.17
C ASP A 54 -12.30 2.87 -6.01
N ALA A 55 -12.98 3.24 -7.10
CA ALA A 55 -13.55 2.28 -8.05
C ALA A 55 -12.46 1.40 -8.67
N LEU A 56 -11.31 1.99 -9.03
CA LEU A 56 -10.18 1.26 -9.60
C LEU A 56 -9.51 0.36 -8.55
N ALA A 57 -9.33 0.82 -7.32
CA ALA A 57 -8.81 0.03 -6.21
C ALA A 57 -9.71 -1.20 -5.93
N LEU A 58 -11.02 -1.00 -5.89
CA LEU A 58 -11.98 -2.09 -5.70
C LEU A 58 -11.98 -3.08 -6.89
N MET A 59 -11.87 -2.59 -8.11
CA MET A 59 -11.74 -3.43 -9.31
C MET A 59 -10.46 -4.27 -9.27
N ILE A 60 -9.34 -3.66 -8.89
CA ILE A 60 -8.04 -4.36 -8.72
C ILE A 60 -8.16 -5.45 -7.66
N ALA A 61 -8.77 -5.14 -6.50
CA ALA A 61 -8.99 -6.12 -5.43
C ALA A 61 -9.83 -7.31 -5.92
N LEU A 62 -10.92 -7.07 -6.66
CA LEU A 62 -11.76 -8.13 -7.23
C LEU A 62 -11.03 -8.97 -8.28
N VAL A 63 -10.20 -8.33 -9.13
CA VAL A 63 -9.35 -9.03 -10.11
C VAL A 63 -8.27 -9.84 -9.40
N ALA A 64 -7.62 -9.30 -8.38
CA ALA A 64 -6.62 -9.99 -7.57
C ALA A 64 -7.21 -11.24 -6.91
N VAL A 65 -8.39 -11.15 -6.28
CA VAL A 65 -9.11 -12.30 -5.70
C VAL A 65 -9.42 -13.37 -6.76
N ARG A 66 -9.80 -12.98 -7.99
CA ARG A 66 -10.03 -13.94 -9.06
C ARG A 66 -8.74 -14.58 -9.58
N LEU A 67 -7.67 -13.82 -9.67
CA LEU A 67 -6.36 -14.31 -10.14
C LEU A 67 -5.67 -15.19 -9.08
N SER A 68 -5.84 -14.90 -7.79
CA SER A 68 -5.30 -15.73 -6.71
C SER A 68 -5.90 -17.15 -6.67
N ARG A 69 -7.10 -17.31 -7.25
CA ARG A 69 -7.73 -18.64 -7.44
C ARG A 69 -7.11 -19.44 -8.62
N ARG A 70 -6.28 -18.81 -9.47
CA ARG A 70 -5.57 -19.53 -10.53
C ARG A 70 -4.33 -20.18 -9.96
N PRO A 71 -4.08 -21.46 -10.22
CA PRO A 71 -2.85 -22.10 -9.80
C PRO A 71 -1.64 -21.37 -10.40
N PRO A 72 -0.50 -21.37 -9.71
CA PRO A 72 0.75 -20.90 -10.28
C PRO A 72 1.03 -21.58 -11.62
N ASP A 73 1.63 -20.85 -12.56
CA ASP A 73 2.03 -21.38 -13.86
C ASP A 73 3.57 -21.49 -13.96
N ALA A 74 4.06 -22.14 -15.02
CA ALA A 74 5.50 -22.34 -15.23
C ALA A 74 6.31 -21.02 -15.38
N ARG A 75 5.64 -19.89 -15.63
CA ARG A 75 6.29 -18.56 -15.75
C ARG A 75 6.13 -17.74 -14.48
N ARG A 76 5.12 -18.03 -13.65
CA ARG A 76 4.79 -17.32 -12.41
C ARG A 76 4.55 -18.31 -11.30
N THR A 77 5.62 -18.80 -10.74
CA THR A 77 5.61 -19.86 -9.72
C THR A 77 4.97 -19.44 -8.40
N TYR A 78 4.97 -18.13 -8.08
CA TYR A 78 4.20 -17.54 -6.98
C TYR A 78 2.83 -16.99 -7.42
N GLY A 79 2.39 -17.28 -8.66
CA GLY A 79 1.14 -16.79 -9.21
C GLY A 79 1.17 -15.30 -9.57
N TYR A 80 0.03 -14.63 -9.40
CA TYR A 80 -0.21 -13.26 -9.85
C TYR A 80 -0.37 -12.25 -8.72
N ALA A 81 -0.01 -12.62 -7.49
CA ALA A 81 -0.26 -11.82 -6.30
C ALA A 81 0.29 -10.37 -6.38
N ARG A 82 1.45 -10.17 -7.02
CA ARG A 82 2.06 -8.83 -7.18
C ARG A 82 1.32 -7.90 -8.15
N LEU A 83 0.34 -8.41 -8.94
CA LEU A 83 -0.49 -7.54 -9.79
C LEU A 83 -1.35 -6.58 -8.97
N GLU A 84 -1.73 -6.96 -7.75
CA GLU A 84 -2.42 -6.07 -6.82
C GLU A 84 -1.55 -4.83 -6.51
N ALA A 85 -0.31 -5.04 -6.11
CA ALA A 85 0.63 -3.96 -5.81
C ALA A 85 0.95 -3.10 -7.04
N LEU A 86 1.12 -3.71 -8.20
CA LEU A 86 1.33 -2.98 -9.46
C LEU A 86 0.12 -2.10 -9.81
N GLY A 87 -1.09 -2.65 -9.66
CA GLY A 87 -2.32 -1.90 -9.88
C GLY A 87 -2.48 -0.73 -8.91
N ALA A 88 -2.21 -0.95 -7.62
CA ALA A 88 -2.25 0.11 -6.60
C ALA A 88 -1.21 1.21 -6.87
N MET A 89 -0.02 0.86 -7.33
CA MET A 89 1.02 1.82 -7.72
C MET A 89 0.57 2.67 -8.92
N ILE A 90 0.05 2.04 -9.98
CA ILE A 90 -0.43 2.75 -11.19
C ILE A 90 -1.59 3.69 -10.81
N ASN A 91 -2.54 3.21 -10.02
CA ASN A 91 -3.67 3.99 -9.55
C ASN A 91 -3.21 5.23 -8.76
N GLY A 92 -2.31 5.05 -7.79
CA GLY A 92 -1.75 6.16 -7.02
C GLY A 92 -1.03 7.18 -7.90
N ALA A 93 -0.21 6.71 -8.86
CA ALA A 93 0.48 7.58 -9.80
C ALA A 93 -0.49 8.40 -10.66
N MET A 94 -1.58 7.78 -11.16
CA MET A 94 -2.61 8.49 -11.93
C MET A 94 -3.28 9.58 -11.08
N LEU A 95 -3.59 9.31 -9.81
CA LEU A 95 -4.20 10.31 -8.94
C LEU A 95 -3.26 11.50 -8.68
N PHE A 96 -1.96 11.26 -8.49
CA PHE A 96 -0.98 12.36 -8.37
C PHE A 96 -0.95 13.24 -9.62
N VAL A 97 -1.04 12.65 -10.82
CA VAL A 97 -1.10 13.40 -12.08
C VAL A 97 -2.37 14.25 -12.16
N VAL A 98 -3.52 13.67 -11.80
CA VAL A 98 -4.80 14.39 -11.80
C VAL A 98 -4.80 15.51 -10.74
N ALA A 99 -4.28 15.24 -9.55
CA ALA A 99 -4.17 16.27 -8.50
C ALA A 99 -3.26 17.43 -8.91
N ALA A 100 -2.13 17.15 -9.57
CA ALA A 100 -1.26 18.19 -10.12
C ALA A 100 -1.97 19.02 -11.19
N TYR A 101 -2.76 18.40 -12.07
CA TYR A 101 -3.61 19.10 -13.04
C TYR A 101 -4.66 19.99 -12.37
N ILE A 102 -5.37 19.46 -11.35
CA ILE A 102 -6.38 20.23 -10.60
C ILE A 102 -5.75 21.45 -9.92
N LEU A 103 -4.57 21.27 -9.30
CA LEU A 103 -3.84 22.37 -8.66
C LEU A 103 -3.43 23.44 -9.68
N TRP A 104 -2.90 23.04 -10.83
CA TRP A 104 -2.52 23.94 -11.91
C TRP A 104 -3.72 24.73 -12.43
N GLU A 105 -4.85 24.07 -12.70
CA GLU A 105 -6.09 24.67 -13.16
C GLU A 105 -6.70 25.60 -12.08
N ALA A 106 -6.66 25.20 -10.79
CA ALA A 106 -7.12 26.01 -9.69
C ALA A 106 -6.36 27.35 -9.62
N ILE A 107 -5.03 27.32 -9.76
CA ILE A 107 -4.22 28.55 -9.82
C ILE A 107 -4.65 29.45 -10.99
N GLY A 108 -4.97 28.88 -12.16
CA GLY A 108 -5.49 29.59 -13.31
C GLY A 108 -6.82 30.28 -13.01
N ARG A 109 -7.75 29.57 -12.36
CA ARG A 109 -9.09 30.07 -11.99
C ARG A 109 -9.07 31.13 -10.89
N PHE A 110 -8.06 31.14 -10.02
CA PHE A 110 -7.86 32.27 -9.10
C PHE A 110 -7.52 33.57 -9.83
N ARG A 111 -6.78 33.48 -10.94
CA ARG A 111 -6.40 34.65 -11.75
C ARG A 111 -7.53 35.08 -12.71
N GLN A 112 -8.27 34.12 -13.25
CA GLN A 112 -9.36 34.32 -14.21
C GLN A 112 -10.55 33.45 -13.79
N PRO A 113 -11.40 33.96 -12.87
CA PRO A 113 -12.56 33.20 -12.36
C PRO A 113 -13.51 32.81 -13.49
N GLN A 114 -13.79 31.52 -13.59
CA GLN A 114 -14.70 30.94 -14.59
C GLN A 114 -16.16 31.00 -14.12
N GLU A 115 -17.08 30.94 -15.09
CA GLU A 115 -18.50 30.74 -14.79
C GLU A 115 -18.76 29.29 -14.40
N ILE A 116 -19.45 29.08 -13.30
CA ILE A 116 -19.80 27.79 -12.76
C ILE A 116 -21.32 27.65 -12.70
N ALA A 117 -21.85 26.58 -13.29
CA ALA A 117 -23.27 26.27 -13.20
C ALA A 117 -23.61 25.70 -11.80
N SER A 118 -23.61 26.57 -10.78
CA SER A 118 -23.78 26.18 -9.37
C SER A 118 -25.05 25.38 -9.09
N SER A 119 -26.14 25.63 -9.83
CA SER A 119 -27.37 24.82 -9.72
C SER A 119 -27.19 23.41 -10.25
N GLY A 120 -26.46 23.23 -11.37
CA GLY A 120 -26.10 21.90 -11.89
C GLY A 120 -25.16 21.15 -10.94
N MET A 121 -24.12 21.84 -10.44
CA MET A 121 -23.22 21.34 -9.42
C MET A 121 -23.98 20.82 -8.18
N LEU A 122 -24.94 21.58 -7.69
CA LEU A 122 -25.79 21.23 -6.54
C LEU A 122 -26.60 19.94 -6.81
N VAL A 123 -27.22 19.82 -8.00
CA VAL A 123 -28.03 18.65 -8.35
C VAL A 123 -27.16 17.38 -8.41
N ILE A 124 -26.00 17.47 -9.02
CA ILE A 124 -25.08 16.33 -9.16
C ILE A 124 -24.56 15.90 -7.79
N ALA A 125 -24.09 16.84 -6.96
CA ALA A 125 -23.61 16.54 -5.62
C ALA A 125 -24.73 15.99 -4.70
N ALA A 126 -25.96 16.47 -4.84
CA ALA A 126 -27.11 15.92 -4.12
C ALA A 126 -27.43 14.48 -4.57
N ALA A 127 -27.34 14.18 -5.87
CA ALA A 127 -27.48 12.83 -6.39
C ALA A 127 -26.39 11.89 -5.84
N GLY A 128 -25.13 12.37 -5.76
CA GLY A 128 -24.01 11.66 -5.14
C GLY A 128 -24.26 11.34 -3.67
N LEU A 129 -24.70 12.32 -2.91
CA LEU A 129 -25.05 12.11 -1.52
C LEU A 129 -26.12 11.01 -1.34
N VAL A 130 -27.15 11.01 -2.18
CA VAL A 130 -28.20 9.97 -2.14
C VAL A 130 -27.64 8.59 -2.47
N ILE A 131 -26.79 8.48 -3.50
CA ILE A 131 -26.16 7.21 -3.90
C ILE A 131 -25.23 6.72 -2.79
N ASN A 132 -24.46 7.59 -2.18
CA ASN A 132 -23.58 7.25 -1.06
C ASN A 132 -24.38 6.78 0.18
N LEU A 133 -25.51 7.41 0.48
CA LEU A 133 -26.43 6.95 1.54
C LEU A 133 -27.00 5.56 1.25
N ILE A 134 -27.36 5.26 -0.01
CA ILE A 134 -27.84 3.94 -0.42
C ILE A 134 -26.71 2.91 -0.27
N SER A 135 -25.52 3.22 -0.79
CA SER A 135 -24.33 2.34 -0.71
C SER A 135 -23.95 2.05 0.74
N MET A 136 -23.97 3.08 1.60
CA MET A 136 -23.72 2.94 3.03
C MET A 136 -24.71 1.99 3.70
N ARG A 137 -26.02 2.11 3.39
CA ARG A 137 -27.05 1.20 3.90
C ARG A 137 -26.86 -0.23 3.47
N LEU A 138 -26.44 -0.45 2.21
CA LEU A 138 -26.16 -1.80 1.67
C LEU A 138 -24.93 -2.45 2.33
N LEU A 139 -23.91 -1.65 2.64
CA LEU A 139 -22.65 -2.14 3.25
C LEU A 139 -22.75 -2.30 4.76
N GLN A 140 -23.68 -1.57 5.43
CA GLN A 140 -23.81 -1.56 6.87
C GLN A 140 -24.02 -2.96 7.47
N ALA A 141 -24.81 -3.82 6.82
CA ALA A 141 -25.13 -5.16 7.30
C ALA A 141 -23.90 -6.09 7.38
N GLY A 142 -22.91 -5.91 6.50
CA GLY A 142 -21.68 -6.73 6.43
C GLY A 142 -20.46 -6.09 7.10
N SER A 143 -20.54 -4.82 7.51
CA SER A 143 -19.39 -4.05 8.02
C SER A 143 -18.87 -4.55 9.40
N GLY A 144 -19.67 -5.32 10.13
CA GLY A 144 -19.27 -5.96 11.39
C GLY A 144 -18.61 -7.33 11.20
N GLU A 145 -18.76 -7.96 10.04
CA GLU A 145 -18.36 -9.35 9.80
C GLU A 145 -17.12 -9.48 8.90
N SER A 146 -16.82 -8.46 8.07
CA SER A 146 -15.70 -8.47 7.12
C SER A 146 -14.92 -7.16 7.15
N LEU A 147 -13.58 -7.24 7.24
CA LEU A 147 -12.68 -6.08 7.18
C LEU A 147 -12.77 -5.36 5.83
N ASN A 148 -12.98 -6.09 4.74
CA ASN A 148 -13.15 -5.52 3.40
C ASN A 148 -14.44 -4.71 3.28
N VAL A 149 -15.56 -5.23 3.81
CA VAL A 149 -16.84 -4.51 3.83
C VAL A 149 -16.75 -3.30 4.75
N LYS A 150 -16.04 -3.40 5.87
CA LYS A 150 -15.77 -2.27 6.77
C LYS A 150 -14.93 -1.19 6.09
N GLY A 151 -13.91 -1.58 5.33
CA GLY A 151 -13.12 -0.67 4.51
C GLY A 151 -13.98 0.10 3.51
N ALA A 152 -14.77 -0.63 2.70
CA ALA A 152 -15.69 -0.03 1.73
C ALA A 152 -16.76 0.89 2.40
N TYR A 153 -17.25 0.51 3.59
CA TYR A 153 -18.18 1.36 4.36
C TYR A 153 -17.53 2.69 4.78
N LEU A 154 -16.29 2.66 5.26
CA LEU A 154 -15.55 3.88 5.65
C LEU A 154 -15.21 4.76 4.44
N GLU A 155 -14.99 4.14 3.28
CA GLU A 155 -14.78 4.83 2.00
C GLU A 155 -16.04 5.63 1.61
N VAL A 156 -17.19 4.97 1.57
CA VAL A 156 -18.48 5.63 1.27
C VAL A 156 -18.80 6.75 2.28
N TRP A 157 -18.35 6.63 3.52
CA TRP A 157 -18.43 7.71 4.51
C TRP A 157 -17.59 8.93 4.11
N ALA A 158 -16.38 8.72 3.61
CA ALA A 158 -15.51 9.80 3.14
C ALA A 158 -16.11 10.49 1.90
N ASP A 159 -16.65 9.72 0.95
CA ASP A 159 -17.34 10.23 -0.25
C ASP A 159 -18.58 11.05 0.11
N MET A 160 -19.32 10.62 1.13
CA MET A 160 -20.46 11.39 1.64
C MET A 160 -20.03 12.76 2.17
N LEU A 161 -18.91 12.83 2.90
CA LEU A 161 -18.38 14.12 3.39
C LEU A 161 -17.92 15.01 2.23
N GLY A 162 -17.31 14.43 1.19
CA GLY A 162 -16.96 15.11 -0.06
C GLY A 162 -18.18 15.72 -0.73
N SER A 163 -19.23 14.91 -0.94
CA SER A 163 -20.50 15.37 -1.52
C SER A 163 -21.15 16.52 -0.70
N VAL A 164 -21.12 16.42 0.64
CA VAL A 164 -21.62 17.50 1.51
C VAL A 164 -20.81 18.79 1.34
N ALA A 165 -19.48 18.69 1.23
CA ALA A 165 -18.60 19.84 1.00
C ALA A 165 -18.89 20.50 -0.35
N VAL A 166 -19.10 19.71 -1.41
CA VAL A 166 -19.46 20.21 -2.74
C VAL A 166 -20.84 20.88 -2.74
N ILE A 167 -21.83 20.30 -2.04
CA ILE A 167 -23.14 20.91 -1.85
C ILE A 167 -23.03 22.27 -1.15
N ALA A 168 -22.29 22.33 -0.03
CA ALA A 168 -22.07 23.58 0.70
C ALA A 168 -21.38 24.61 -0.19
N GLY A 169 -20.39 24.23 -0.97
CA GLY A 169 -19.73 25.11 -1.93
C GLY A 169 -20.66 25.63 -3.00
N ALA A 170 -21.49 24.76 -3.61
CA ALA A 170 -22.46 25.14 -4.62
C ALA A 170 -23.47 26.15 -4.08
N LEU A 171 -23.96 25.95 -2.85
CA LEU A 171 -24.88 26.90 -2.17
C LEU A 171 -24.20 28.25 -1.89
N LEU A 172 -22.93 28.22 -1.39
CA LEU A 172 -22.19 29.46 -1.14
C LEU A 172 -21.94 30.24 -2.42
N ILE A 173 -21.55 29.58 -3.52
CA ILE A 173 -21.38 30.22 -4.82
C ILE A 173 -22.71 30.85 -5.28
N LYS A 174 -23.82 30.11 -5.14
CA LYS A 174 -25.15 30.58 -5.55
C LYS A 174 -25.61 31.81 -4.77
N TRP A 175 -25.29 31.87 -3.46
CA TRP A 175 -25.74 32.98 -2.60
C TRP A 175 -24.81 34.19 -2.65
N THR A 176 -23.50 33.97 -2.73
CA THR A 176 -22.49 35.03 -2.65
C THR A 176 -21.99 35.49 -4.01
N GLY A 177 -22.13 34.66 -5.06
CA GLY A 177 -21.50 34.87 -6.36
C GLY A 177 -19.96 34.72 -6.34
N TRP A 178 -19.37 34.27 -5.20
CA TRP A 178 -17.93 34.20 -5.05
C TRP A 178 -17.38 32.93 -5.66
N LYS A 179 -16.97 33.01 -6.94
CA LYS A 179 -16.49 31.88 -7.77
C LYS A 179 -15.24 31.17 -7.25
N PRO A 180 -14.28 31.82 -6.53
CA PRO A 180 -13.10 31.13 -6.00
C PRO A 180 -13.39 30.01 -5.01
N ILE A 181 -14.61 29.86 -4.50
CA ILE A 181 -14.99 28.72 -3.63
C ILE A 181 -14.75 27.39 -4.32
N ASP A 182 -15.07 27.24 -5.60
CA ASP A 182 -14.89 25.99 -6.35
C ASP A 182 -13.43 25.54 -6.43
N PRO A 183 -12.47 26.33 -6.90
CA PRO A 183 -11.07 25.91 -6.88
C PRO A 183 -10.49 25.74 -5.46
N ILE A 184 -11.00 26.46 -4.44
CA ILE A 184 -10.61 26.22 -3.05
C ILE A 184 -11.05 24.82 -2.61
N LEU A 185 -12.30 24.46 -2.87
CA LEU A 185 -12.83 23.14 -2.53
C LEU A 185 -12.08 22.02 -3.28
N ALA A 186 -11.81 22.22 -4.57
CA ALA A 186 -11.04 21.26 -5.37
C ALA A 186 -9.66 20.98 -4.76
N VAL A 187 -8.95 22.02 -4.33
CA VAL A 187 -7.65 21.89 -3.67
C VAL A 187 -7.78 21.21 -2.32
N LEU A 188 -8.80 21.55 -1.53
CA LEU A 188 -9.02 20.94 -0.21
C LEU A 188 -9.35 19.44 -0.32
N ILE A 189 -10.21 19.05 -1.27
CA ILE A 189 -10.52 17.64 -1.55
C ILE A 189 -9.24 16.91 -1.99
N GLY A 190 -8.47 17.46 -2.94
CA GLY A 190 -7.21 16.89 -3.38
C GLY A 190 -6.21 16.71 -2.23
N LEU A 191 -6.03 17.72 -1.38
CA LEU A 191 -5.14 17.65 -0.21
C LEU A 191 -5.61 16.62 0.84
N TRP A 192 -6.90 16.37 0.94
CA TRP A 192 -7.47 15.34 1.81
C TRP A 192 -7.13 13.93 1.33
N VAL A 193 -7.13 13.70 0.02
CA VAL A 193 -6.95 12.37 -0.60
C VAL A 193 -5.48 12.00 -0.77
N LEU A 194 -4.62 12.96 -1.15
CA LEU A 194 -3.21 12.70 -1.48
C LEU A 194 -2.38 11.98 -0.39
N PRO A 195 -2.48 12.32 0.91
CA PRO A 195 -1.71 11.63 1.94
C PRO A 195 -2.02 10.13 2.03
N ARG A 196 -3.29 9.76 1.90
CA ARG A 196 -3.74 8.36 1.90
C ARG A 196 -3.19 7.62 0.68
N THR A 197 -3.31 8.23 -0.50
CA THR A 197 -2.77 7.67 -1.75
C THR A 197 -1.26 7.47 -1.69
N TYR A 198 -0.53 8.44 -1.09
CA TYR A 198 0.90 8.31 -0.87
C TYR A 198 1.25 7.10 -0.01
N VAL A 199 0.53 6.87 1.09
CA VAL A 199 0.74 5.71 1.98
C VAL A 199 0.51 4.40 1.22
N LEU A 200 -0.61 4.28 0.49
CA LEU A 200 -0.94 3.09 -0.30
C LEU A 200 0.10 2.83 -1.40
N MET A 201 0.52 3.88 -2.10
CA MET A 201 1.54 3.76 -3.14
C MET A 201 2.90 3.33 -2.56
N ARG A 202 3.29 3.87 -1.41
CA ARG A 202 4.52 3.47 -0.71
C ARG A 202 4.48 2.00 -0.29
N GLU A 203 3.34 1.51 0.22
CA GLU A 203 3.15 0.10 0.58
C GLU A 203 3.21 -0.80 -0.67
N ALA A 204 2.58 -0.39 -1.77
CA ALA A 204 2.64 -1.10 -3.04
C ALA A 204 4.07 -1.18 -3.59
N ILE A 205 4.81 -0.08 -3.57
CA ILE A 205 6.23 -0.03 -3.96
C ILE A 205 7.06 -0.96 -3.08
N ASN A 206 6.81 -0.99 -1.75
CA ASN A 206 7.52 -1.88 -0.83
C ASN A 206 7.34 -3.36 -1.23
N VAL A 207 6.12 -3.78 -1.59
CA VAL A 207 5.85 -5.15 -2.08
C VAL A 207 6.59 -5.44 -3.39
N LEU A 208 6.60 -4.48 -4.33
CA LEU A 208 7.29 -4.62 -5.62
C LEU A 208 8.80 -4.70 -5.47
N LEU A 209 9.37 -4.00 -4.49
CA LEU A 209 10.80 -4.00 -4.15
C LEU A 209 11.20 -5.14 -3.19
N GLU A 210 10.30 -6.12 -2.95
CA GLU A 210 10.57 -7.25 -2.05
C GLU A 210 10.88 -6.82 -0.61
N GLY A 211 10.30 -5.69 -0.19
CA GLY A 211 10.50 -5.16 1.15
C GLY A 211 9.80 -5.99 2.21
N VAL A 212 10.25 -5.83 3.45
CA VAL A 212 9.67 -6.49 4.63
C VAL A 212 8.20 -6.11 4.78
N PRO A 213 7.29 -7.07 5.06
CA PRO A 213 5.89 -6.79 5.31
C PRO A 213 5.68 -5.79 6.45
N LYS A 214 4.67 -4.95 6.33
CA LYS A 214 4.32 -3.96 7.35
C LYS A 214 4.02 -4.64 8.69
N GLY A 215 4.64 -4.16 9.75
CA GLY A 215 4.46 -4.68 11.11
C GLY A 215 5.30 -5.91 11.45
N MET A 216 6.08 -6.43 10.51
CA MET A 216 7.02 -7.53 10.76
C MET A 216 8.38 -6.98 11.19
N ASP A 217 8.89 -7.48 12.31
CA ASP A 217 10.20 -7.15 12.85
C ASP A 217 11.17 -8.30 12.55
N VAL A 218 12.12 -8.04 11.65
CA VAL A 218 13.10 -9.04 11.20
C VAL A 218 14.04 -9.46 12.32
N ASP A 219 14.34 -8.58 13.26
CA ASP A 219 15.21 -8.91 14.40
C ASP A 219 14.50 -9.90 15.33
N ARG A 220 13.19 -9.73 15.57
CA ARG A 220 12.40 -10.72 16.32
C ARG A 220 12.32 -12.07 15.62
N VAL A 221 12.23 -12.08 14.29
CA VAL A 221 12.27 -13.33 13.50
C VAL A 221 13.62 -14.00 13.68
N ARG A 222 14.72 -13.25 13.57
CA ARG A 222 16.09 -13.74 13.79
C ARG A 222 16.26 -14.29 15.20
N ASP A 223 15.81 -13.57 16.22
CA ASP A 223 15.91 -13.99 17.63
C ASP A 223 15.11 -15.27 17.89
N SER A 224 13.94 -15.43 17.28
CA SER A 224 13.13 -16.64 17.38
C SER A 224 13.85 -17.86 16.80
N LEU A 225 14.52 -17.70 15.66
CA LEU A 225 15.31 -18.76 15.03
C LEU A 225 16.58 -19.08 15.86
N SER A 226 17.35 -18.06 16.24
CA SER A 226 18.61 -18.18 16.99
C SER A 226 18.38 -18.68 18.42
N GLY A 227 17.23 -18.43 19.01
CA GLY A 227 16.86 -18.90 20.34
C GLY A 227 16.60 -20.41 20.45
N HIS A 228 16.61 -21.15 19.33
CA HIS A 228 16.45 -22.59 19.36
C HIS A 228 17.75 -23.28 19.77
N ALA A 229 17.67 -24.21 20.74
CA ALA A 229 18.85 -24.87 21.33
C ALA A 229 19.76 -25.60 20.34
N ALA A 230 19.20 -26.10 19.24
CA ALA A 230 19.95 -26.80 18.18
C ALA A 230 20.52 -25.86 17.11
N VAL A 231 20.27 -24.56 17.17
CA VAL A 231 20.79 -23.55 16.21
C VAL A 231 22.07 -22.95 16.78
N LEU A 232 23.11 -22.88 15.95
CA LEU A 232 24.37 -22.21 16.26
C LEU A 232 24.42 -20.81 15.71
N ASP A 233 23.94 -20.63 14.44
CA ASP A 233 23.92 -19.35 13.78
C ASP A 233 22.79 -19.26 12.75
N VAL A 234 22.34 -18.03 12.47
CA VAL A 234 21.34 -17.68 11.44
C VAL A 234 21.92 -16.60 10.55
N HIS A 235 22.16 -16.92 9.29
CA HIS A 235 22.67 -15.98 8.30
C HIS A 235 21.84 -16.02 7.01
N ASP A 236 22.09 -15.06 6.12
CA ASP A 236 21.37 -14.90 4.86
C ASP A 236 19.86 -14.91 5.03
N LEU A 237 19.39 -14.23 6.10
CA LEU A 237 17.98 -14.11 6.42
C LEU A 237 17.34 -13.01 5.57
N HIS A 238 16.45 -13.43 4.68
CA HIS A 238 15.61 -12.54 3.87
C HIS A 238 14.14 -12.76 4.20
N VAL A 239 13.41 -11.64 4.37
CA VAL A 239 11.97 -11.64 4.60
C VAL A 239 11.35 -10.62 3.67
N TRP A 240 10.38 -11.02 2.88
CA TRP A 240 9.72 -10.13 1.93
C TRP A 240 8.22 -10.41 1.80
N ALA A 241 7.48 -9.45 1.25
CA ALA A 241 6.07 -9.59 0.90
C ALA A 241 5.90 -10.12 -0.53
N LEU A 242 5.21 -11.24 -0.71
CA LEU A 242 4.75 -11.70 -2.03
C LEU A 242 3.51 -10.95 -2.49
N ALA A 243 2.62 -10.65 -1.55
CA ALA A 243 1.43 -9.82 -1.67
C ALA A 243 1.24 -9.05 -0.35
N SER A 244 0.26 -8.17 -0.27
CA SER A 244 0.00 -7.35 0.92
C SER A 244 -0.12 -8.14 2.23
N SER A 245 -0.57 -9.40 2.17
CA SER A 245 -0.80 -10.27 3.34
C SER A 245 -0.03 -11.60 3.31
N THR A 246 0.90 -11.79 2.37
CA THR A 246 1.59 -13.08 2.18
C THR A 246 3.09 -12.89 2.35
N PRO A 247 3.63 -13.06 3.58
CA PRO A 247 5.06 -13.02 3.83
C PRO A 247 5.75 -14.29 3.33
N ALA A 248 7.00 -14.13 2.88
CA ALA A 248 7.90 -15.21 2.54
C ALA A 248 9.25 -15.01 3.22
N LEU A 249 9.96 -16.11 3.49
CA LEU A 249 11.25 -16.10 4.17
C LEU A 249 12.19 -17.12 3.57
N THR A 250 13.47 -16.72 3.44
CA THR A 250 14.59 -17.65 3.29
C THR A 250 15.63 -17.37 4.38
N ALA A 251 16.28 -18.42 4.87
CA ALA A 251 17.38 -18.30 5.81
C ALA A 251 18.30 -19.50 5.74
N HIS A 252 19.57 -19.30 6.06
CA HIS A 252 20.56 -20.33 6.33
C HIS A 252 20.69 -20.53 7.84
N ILE A 253 20.62 -21.78 8.27
CA ILE A 253 20.63 -22.20 9.67
C ILE A 253 21.78 -23.15 9.91
N VAL A 254 22.79 -22.70 10.64
CA VAL A 254 23.88 -23.58 11.08
C VAL A 254 23.40 -24.36 12.30
N MET A 255 23.33 -25.67 12.18
CA MET A 255 22.86 -26.56 13.25
C MET A 255 24.01 -27.12 14.09
N ARG A 256 23.69 -27.54 15.33
CA ARG A 256 24.63 -28.30 16.18
C ARG A 256 24.82 -29.68 15.65
N GLU A 257 26.04 -30.20 15.79
CA GLU A 257 26.39 -31.58 15.44
C GLU A 257 25.47 -32.57 16.15
N GLY A 258 25.04 -33.63 15.44
CA GLY A 258 24.12 -34.63 15.94
C GLY A 258 22.65 -34.26 15.93
N THR A 259 22.27 -33.08 15.41
CA THR A 259 20.89 -32.66 15.25
C THR A 259 20.24 -33.30 14.01
N ASP A 260 18.97 -33.73 14.13
CA ASP A 260 18.17 -34.13 12.97
C ASP A 260 17.73 -32.87 12.18
N ALA A 261 18.32 -32.67 11.02
CA ALA A 261 18.07 -31.51 10.16
C ALA A 261 16.58 -31.38 9.74
N ASP A 262 15.94 -32.53 9.44
CA ASP A 262 14.53 -32.53 9.04
C ASP A 262 13.58 -32.24 10.18
N ALA A 263 13.88 -32.71 11.39
CA ALA A 263 13.12 -32.38 12.59
C ALA A 263 13.27 -30.88 12.91
N LEU A 264 14.50 -30.35 12.90
CA LEU A 264 14.80 -28.94 13.14
C LEU A 264 14.06 -28.05 12.12
N ARG A 265 14.16 -28.37 10.83
CA ARG A 265 13.46 -27.61 9.77
C ARG A 265 11.95 -27.55 9.99
N ARG A 266 11.32 -28.65 10.38
CA ARG A 266 9.86 -28.66 10.67
C ARG A 266 9.51 -27.82 11.88
N GLU A 267 10.31 -27.88 12.94
CA GLU A 267 10.05 -27.12 14.17
C GLU A 267 10.22 -25.61 13.93
N LEU A 268 11.29 -25.20 13.29
CA LEU A 268 11.52 -23.79 12.97
C LEU A 268 10.47 -23.26 11.98
N GLY A 269 10.08 -24.08 10.98
CA GLY A 269 8.98 -23.72 10.07
C GLY A 269 7.64 -23.55 10.78
N GLY A 270 7.34 -24.43 11.74
CA GLY A 270 6.14 -24.30 12.59
C GLY A 270 6.15 -23.00 13.40
N ARG A 271 7.25 -22.66 14.08
CA ARG A 271 7.40 -21.39 14.81
C ARG A 271 7.20 -20.16 13.93
N LEU A 272 7.83 -20.17 12.73
CA LEU A 272 7.68 -19.07 11.78
C LEU A 272 6.23 -18.88 11.32
N HIS A 273 5.50 -19.97 11.15
CA HIS A 273 4.08 -19.94 10.83
C HIS A 273 3.23 -19.44 12.03
N ASP A 274 3.43 -20.02 13.22
CA ASP A 274 2.56 -19.77 14.38
C ASP A 274 2.80 -18.38 14.99
N ASP A 275 4.07 -17.92 15.07
CA ASP A 275 4.43 -16.67 15.74
C ASP A 275 4.39 -15.46 14.79
N PHE A 276 4.64 -15.68 13.48
CA PHE A 276 4.80 -14.59 12.49
C PHE A 276 3.88 -14.70 11.27
N GLY A 277 3.10 -15.78 11.13
CA GLY A 277 2.19 -15.99 10.00
C GLY A 277 2.92 -16.19 8.66
N ILE A 278 4.18 -16.69 8.68
CA ILE A 278 4.96 -16.89 7.47
C ILE A 278 4.67 -18.28 6.90
N GLU A 279 3.95 -18.34 5.78
CA GLU A 279 3.56 -19.61 5.13
C GLU A 279 4.63 -20.10 4.14
N HIS A 280 5.31 -19.18 3.44
CA HIS A 280 6.34 -19.53 2.46
C HIS A 280 7.73 -19.46 3.08
N VAL A 281 8.19 -20.59 3.60
CA VAL A 281 9.49 -20.71 4.31
C VAL A 281 10.41 -21.63 3.57
N THR A 282 11.64 -21.17 3.31
CA THR A 282 12.74 -22.02 2.83
C THR A 282 13.91 -21.89 3.81
N LEU A 283 14.23 -22.97 4.53
CA LEU A 283 15.37 -23.04 5.44
C LEU A 283 16.41 -23.99 4.86
N GLN A 284 17.61 -23.48 4.62
CA GLN A 284 18.78 -24.27 4.30
C GLN A 284 19.47 -24.63 5.61
N ILE A 285 19.48 -25.92 5.97
CA ILE A 285 20.11 -26.39 7.19
C ILE A 285 21.54 -26.82 6.85
N GLU A 286 22.51 -26.28 7.59
CA GLU A 286 23.92 -26.43 7.34
C GLU A 286 24.63 -27.04 8.56
N ALA A 287 25.59 -27.93 8.32
CA ALA A 287 26.47 -28.45 9.38
C ALA A 287 27.57 -27.45 9.74
N ASP A 288 28.09 -26.73 8.73
CA ASP A 288 29.10 -25.71 8.82
C ASP A 288 28.68 -24.49 7.98
N HIS A 289 29.22 -23.32 8.26
CA HIS A 289 29.04 -22.15 7.43
C HIS A 289 29.40 -22.39 5.97
N CYS A 290 28.52 -22.05 5.04
CA CYS A 290 28.72 -22.26 3.60
C CYS A 290 29.85 -21.41 2.97
N GLY A 291 30.56 -20.59 3.74
CA GLY A 291 31.65 -19.73 3.29
C GLY A 291 31.19 -18.60 2.36
N GLU A 292 32.15 -17.92 1.70
CA GLU A 292 31.88 -16.76 0.83
C GLU A 292 30.99 -17.05 -0.39
N ALA A 293 30.80 -18.34 -0.74
CA ALA A 293 30.01 -18.74 -1.90
C ALA A 293 28.49 -18.55 -1.73
N CYS A 294 28.00 -18.36 -0.50
CA CYS A 294 26.57 -18.20 -0.19
C CYS A 294 26.20 -16.76 0.21
N GLY A 295 27.14 -15.85 0.29
CA GLY A 295 26.90 -14.51 0.84
C GLY A 295 26.79 -13.43 -0.21
N GLY A 296 25.64 -12.76 -0.26
CA GLY A 296 25.62 -11.33 -0.58
C GLY A 296 26.35 -10.54 0.52
N PRO A 297 26.66 -9.25 0.34
CA PRO A 297 27.37 -8.45 1.34
C PRO A 297 26.63 -8.50 2.68
N ALA A 298 27.34 -8.92 3.74
CA ALA A 298 26.79 -8.95 5.09
C ALA A 298 26.14 -7.60 5.41
N PRO A 299 24.93 -7.55 6.00
CA PRO A 299 24.36 -6.29 6.44
C PRO A 299 25.36 -5.59 7.35
N ALA A 300 25.66 -4.32 7.05
CA ALA A 300 26.60 -3.52 7.84
C ALA A 300 26.20 -3.61 9.31
N LYS A 301 27.08 -4.15 10.16
CA LYS A 301 26.89 -4.17 11.61
C LYS A 301 26.61 -2.75 12.03
N GLY A 302 25.46 -2.50 12.63
CA GLY A 302 25.09 -1.21 13.20
C GLY A 302 26.23 -0.74 14.10
N GLY A 303 26.81 0.40 13.77
CA GLY A 303 27.95 0.98 14.50
C GLY A 303 27.57 1.25 15.95
N GLY A 304 28.03 0.40 16.84
CA GLY A 304 28.13 0.73 18.24
C GLY A 304 29.04 1.96 18.40
N HIS A 305 28.55 2.97 19.11
CA HIS A 305 29.36 4.09 19.58
C HIS A 305 30.48 3.55 20.44
N GLU A 306 31.68 3.41 19.89
CA GLU A 306 32.89 3.35 20.71
C GLU A 306 33.44 4.75 20.85
N GLY A 307 33.67 5.08 22.12
CA GLY A 307 34.08 6.40 22.57
C GLY A 307 35.44 6.83 22.02
N HIS A 308 35.53 8.12 21.73
CA HIS A 308 36.77 8.83 21.54
C HIS A 308 37.57 8.81 22.84
N GLU A 309 38.68 8.08 22.89
CA GLU A 309 39.83 8.42 23.73
C GLU A 309 40.87 9.10 22.85
N GLY A 310 41.20 10.34 23.29
CA GLY A 310 42.18 11.18 22.64
C GLY A 310 43.59 10.66 22.89
N HIS A 311 44.45 10.78 21.92
CA HIS A 311 45.89 10.90 22.12
C HIS A 311 46.44 12.07 21.31
N ASP A 312 47.13 12.84 22.08
CA ASP A 312 47.79 14.10 21.85
C ASP A 312 49.21 13.88 21.29
N HIS A 313 49.69 14.89 20.55
CA HIS A 313 51.07 15.29 20.27
C HIS A 313 51.98 14.49 19.33
N GLY A 314 52.56 15.25 18.43
CA GLY A 314 53.88 15.04 17.81
C GLY A 314 54.08 15.83 16.53
N GLU A 315 54.49 17.12 16.67
CA GLU A 315 55.19 17.88 15.63
C GLU A 315 56.42 17.09 15.16
N ASP A 316 56.68 17.03 13.85
CA ASP A 316 58.01 17.34 13.32
C ASP A 316 57.96 17.62 11.81
N ALA A 317 58.64 18.68 11.46
CA ALA A 317 58.85 19.26 10.16
C ALA A 317 60.04 18.59 9.40
N GLN A 318 60.03 18.77 8.11
CA GLN A 318 61.08 18.77 7.07
C GLN A 318 60.68 17.88 5.91
N GLY A 319 60.40 18.33 4.67
CA GLY A 319 61.30 19.14 3.87
C GLY A 319 61.79 18.29 2.67
N HIS A 320 61.46 18.69 1.47
CA HIS A 320 62.12 18.59 0.20
C HIS A 320 61.32 18.05 -1.01
N ARG A 321 61.10 19.05 -1.94
CA ARG A 321 61.39 19.03 -3.39
C ARG A 321 60.90 17.82 -4.19
N GLY A 322 59.97 17.92 -5.08
CA GLY A 322 60.09 18.53 -6.43
C GLY A 322 60.50 17.47 -7.44
N HIS A 323 59.60 17.13 -8.41
CA HIS A 323 59.93 16.98 -9.82
C HIS A 323 58.67 16.93 -10.71
N VAL A 324 58.71 17.81 -11.71
CA VAL A 324 57.88 17.94 -12.91
C VAL A 324 58.22 16.82 -13.91
N HIS A 325 57.24 16.36 -14.70
CA HIS A 325 57.20 15.95 -16.11
C HIS A 325 56.26 14.76 -16.31
N ARG A 326 55.34 14.74 -17.09
CA ARG A 326 54.85 15.12 -18.42
C ARG A 326 53.36 14.81 -18.51
#